data_18207624145210c28c6ac03cd9d7eb11
#
_entry.id   18207624145210c28c6ac03cd9d7eb11
#
_cell.length_a   1.000
_cell.length_b   1.000
_cell.length_c   1.000
_cell.angle_alpha   90.00
_cell.angle_beta   90.00
_cell.angle_gamma   90.00
#
_symmetry.space_group_name_H-M   'P 1'
#
loop_
_entity.id
_entity.type
_entity.pdbx_description
1 polymer ?
#
loop_
_entity_poly.entity_id
_entity_poly.type
_entity_poly.pdbx_seq_one_letter_code
_entity_poly.pdbx_strand_id
1 'polypeptide(L)'
;MKNNLDLFRKEFLEANTWAQRKDGVPLYLLDNFTREELKVAEIELIKALSLRDNWPIVGLGYIKSKDALPTLYNLLEKSKGAMKVTIAYSIFQICQDPKMIEIVPR
;
A
#
# COMPACT_ATOMS: atom_id res chain seq x y z
N MET A 1 16.54 17.46 -12.53
CA MET A 1 16.66 16.01 -12.31
C MET A 1 15.52 15.51 -11.45
N LYS A 2 14.80 14.52 -11.89
CA LYS A 2 13.71 13.95 -11.08
C LYS A 2 14.29 13.09 -9.97
N ASN A 3 13.86 13.33 -8.74
CA ASN A 3 14.27 12.48 -7.62
C ASN A 3 13.34 11.29 -7.49
N ASN A 4 13.65 10.37 -6.58
CA ASN A 4 12.87 9.15 -6.40
C ASN A 4 11.44 9.43 -5.94
N LEU A 5 11.22 10.48 -5.15
CA LEU A 5 9.89 10.86 -4.69
C LEU A 5 9.01 11.39 -5.83
N ASP A 6 9.58 12.16 -6.75
CA ASP A 6 8.84 12.67 -7.90
C ASP A 6 8.37 11.52 -8.78
N LEU A 7 9.26 10.55 -9.02
CA LEU A 7 8.93 9.37 -9.81
C LEU A 7 7.84 8.53 -9.13
N PHE A 8 7.95 8.34 -7.82
CA PHE A 8 6.96 7.63 -7.02
C PHE A 8 5.58 8.30 -7.11
N ARG A 9 5.53 9.60 -6.95
CA ARG A 9 4.26 10.34 -7.02
C ARG A 9 3.61 10.18 -8.39
N LYS A 10 4.40 10.29 -9.45
CA LYS A 10 3.89 10.20 -10.81
C LYS A 10 3.45 8.78 -11.17
N GLU A 11 4.27 7.79 -10.89
CA GLU A 11 4.04 6.43 -11.37
C GLU A 11 3.29 5.54 -10.39
N PHE A 12 3.23 5.92 -9.13
CA PHE A 12 2.53 5.15 -8.10
C PHE A 12 1.24 5.83 -7.65
N LEU A 13 1.34 7.04 -7.11
CA LEU A 13 0.18 7.73 -6.53
C LEU A 13 -0.77 8.31 -7.58
N GLU A 14 -0.24 8.77 -8.70
CA GLU A 14 -1.05 9.42 -9.74
C GLU A 14 -1.43 8.50 -10.90
N ALA A 15 -1.00 7.25 -10.87
CA ALA A 15 -1.34 6.29 -11.91
C ALA A 15 -2.82 5.93 -11.84
N ASN A 16 -3.59 6.30 -12.85
CA ASN A 16 -5.04 6.09 -12.87
C ASN A 16 -5.60 5.59 -14.20
N THR A 17 -4.73 5.30 -15.18
CA THR A 17 -5.17 4.74 -16.46
C THR A 17 -4.80 3.28 -16.55
N TRP A 18 -5.49 2.54 -17.42
CA TRP A 18 -5.16 1.14 -17.67
C TRP A 18 -3.71 0.96 -18.11
N ALA A 19 -3.26 1.84 -19.02
CA ALA A 19 -1.88 1.75 -19.54
C ALA A 19 -0.84 1.92 -18.42
N GLN A 20 -1.12 2.81 -17.46
CA GLN A 20 -0.21 3.04 -16.34
C GLN A 20 -0.20 1.89 -15.33
N ARG A 21 -1.28 1.12 -15.24
CA ARG A 21 -1.46 0.07 -14.23
C ARG A 21 -1.36 -1.35 -14.75
N LYS A 22 -1.22 -1.54 -16.06
CA LYS A 22 -1.26 -2.87 -16.67
C LYS A 22 -0.20 -3.84 -16.15
N ASP A 23 0.93 -3.32 -15.73
CA ASP A 23 2.06 -4.14 -15.24
C ASP A 23 2.04 -4.35 -13.73
N GLY A 24 0.98 -3.91 -13.06
CA GLY A 24 0.82 -4.08 -11.62
C GLY A 24 1.47 -2.99 -10.80
N VAL A 25 1.44 -3.16 -9.48
CA VAL A 25 1.96 -2.17 -8.53
C VAL A 25 3.48 -2.07 -8.66
N PRO A 26 4.02 -0.87 -8.93
CA PRO A 26 5.47 -0.71 -9.11
C PRO A 26 6.20 -0.63 -7.76
N LEU A 27 6.22 -1.73 -7.03
CA LEU A 27 6.82 -1.78 -5.69
C LEU A 27 8.32 -1.49 -5.71
N TYR A 28 8.98 -1.74 -6.84
CA TYR A 28 10.41 -1.45 -6.97
C TYR A 28 10.75 0.02 -6.72
N LEU A 29 9.80 0.93 -6.92
CA LEU A 29 10.01 2.35 -6.67
C LEU A 29 10.26 2.62 -5.18
N LEU A 30 9.75 1.75 -4.32
CA LEU A 30 9.91 1.89 -2.87
C LEU A 30 11.28 1.41 -2.38
N ASP A 31 11.95 0.56 -3.18
CA ASP A 31 13.24 0.00 -2.81
C ASP A 31 14.40 0.98 -2.95
N ASN A 32 14.22 2.05 -3.71
CA ASN A 32 15.29 2.99 -4.03
C ASN A 32 15.31 4.21 -3.09
N PHE A 33 14.41 4.26 -2.12
CA PHE A 33 14.33 5.41 -1.22
C PHE A 33 15.41 5.40 -0.15
N THR A 34 15.89 6.59 0.20
CA THR A 34 16.61 6.77 1.45
C THR A 34 15.60 6.62 2.60
N ARG A 35 16.09 6.51 3.83
CA ARG A 35 15.22 6.41 5.01
C ARG A 35 14.26 7.61 5.09
N GLU A 36 14.77 8.79 4.81
CA GLU A 36 13.98 10.02 4.86
C GLU A 36 12.93 10.07 3.77
N GLU A 37 13.30 9.68 2.54
CA GLU A 37 12.36 9.59 1.42
C GLU A 37 11.27 8.57 1.69
N LEU A 38 11.65 7.43 2.28
CA LEU A 38 10.67 6.39 2.61
C LEU A 38 9.65 6.91 3.62
N LYS A 39 10.09 7.71 4.59
CA LYS A 39 9.18 8.29 5.57
C LYS A 39 8.16 9.21 4.91
N VAL A 40 8.61 10.03 3.95
CA VAL A 40 7.70 10.90 3.20
C VAL A 40 6.72 10.08 2.37
N ALA A 41 7.22 9.05 1.67
CA ALA A 41 6.37 8.17 0.89
C ALA A 41 5.33 7.46 1.76
N GLU A 42 5.72 7.01 2.94
CA GLU A 42 4.81 6.37 3.90
C GLU A 42 3.65 7.30 4.26
N ILE A 43 3.96 8.54 4.58
CA ILE A 43 2.93 9.53 4.94
C ILE A 43 1.97 9.75 3.76
N GLU A 44 2.50 9.87 2.56
CA GLU A 44 1.68 10.09 1.38
C GLU A 44 0.81 8.86 1.05
N LEU A 45 1.34 7.66 1.24
CA LEU A 45 0.57 6.43 1.05
C LEU A 45 -0.58 6.33 2.05
N ILE A 46 -0.32 6.67 3.32
CA ILE A 46 -1.37 6.64 4.35
C ILE A 46 -2.49 7.62 3.99
N LYS A 47 -2.13 8.82 3.53
CA LYS A 47 -3.12 9.81 3.11
C LYS A 47 -3.94 9.35 1.91
N ALA A 48 -3.37 8.50 1.07
CA ALA A 48 -4.03 8.01 -0.14
C ALA A 48 -4.89 6.76 0.12
N LEU A 49 -4.88 6.21 1.33
CA LEU A 49 -5.63 5.00 1.64
C LEU A 49 -7.13 5.17 1.41
N SER A 50 -7.72 4.24 0.67
CA SER A 50 -9.16 4.21 0.40
C SER A 50 -9.57 2.81 0.00
N LEU A 51 -10.90 2.58 -0.07
CA LEU A 51 -11.43 1.31 -0.58
C LEU A 51 -11.55 1.28 -2.09
N ARG A 52 -11.15 2.34 -2.77
CA ARG A 52 -11.25 2.45 -4.23
C ARG A 52 -9.95 2.07 -4.94
N ASP A 53 -8.83 2.13 -4.24
CA ASP A 53 -7.53 1.91 -4.84
C ASP A 53 -6.70 1.03 -3.90
N ASN A 54 -6.30 -0.14 -4.40
CA ASN A 54 -5.52 -1.07 -3.57
C ASN A 54 -4.01 -0.77 -3.58
N TRP A 55 -3.52 0.06 -4.50
CA TRP A 55 -2.07 0.32 -4.59
C TRP A 55 -1.46 0.90 -3.32
N PRO A 56 -2.04 1.94 -2.68
CA PRO A 56 -1.50 2.42 -1.41
C PRO A 56 -1.49 1.34 -0.32
N ILE A 57 -2.52 0.50 -0.28
CA ILE A 57 -2.63 -0.59 0.68
C ILE A 57 -1.48 -1.58 0.48
N VAL A 58 -1.26 -2.00 -0.75
CA VAL A 58 -0.19 -2.94 -1.10
C VAL A 58 1.18 -2.33 -0.77
N GLY A 59 1.38 -1.06 -1.12
CA GLY A 59 2.63 -0.36 -0.84
C GLY A 59 2.95 -0.30 0.64
N LEU A 60 1.97 0.00 1.48
CA LEU A 60 2.16 0.09 2.93
C LEU A 60 2.46 -1.28 3.54
N GLY A 61 1.84 -2.35 3.02
CA GLY A 61 2.19 -3.71 3.44
C GLY A 61 3.62 -4.06 3.06
N TYR A 62 4.04 -3.68 1.86
CA TYR A 62 5.37 -3.95 1.35
C TYR A 62 6.46 -3.30 2.21
N ILE A 63 6.27 -2.04 2.61
CA ILE A 63 7.23 -1.33 3.46
C ILE A 63 7.02 -1.60 4.94
N LYS A 64 6.03 -2.41 5.29
CA LYS A 64 5.71 -2.80 6.67
C LYS A 64 5.46 -1.59 7.57
N SER A 65 4.60 -0.68 7.11
CA SER A 65 4.28 0.56 7.82
C SER A 65 3.38 0.31 9.02
N LYS A 66 3.95 0.34 10.23
CA LYS A 66 3.17 0.16 11.45
C LYS A 66 2.23 1.34 11.69
N ASP A 67 2.60 2.53 11.24
CA ASP A 67 1.77 3.73 11.39
C ASP A 67 0.48 3.64 10.57
N ALA A 68 0.44 2.80 9.55
CA ALA A 68 -0.75 2.59 8.73
C ALA A 68 -1.78 1.65 9.38
N LEU A 69 -1.39 0.89 10.41
CA LEU A 69 -2.26 -0.15 10.98
C LEU A 69 -3.63 0.35 11.43
N PRO A 70 -3.75 1.45 12.19
CA PRO A 70 -5.08 1.91 12.62
C PRO A 70 -6.03 2.15 11.46
N THR A 71 -5.54 2.79 10.40
CA THR A 71 -6.35 3.07 9.21
C THR A 71 -6.67 1.77 8.45
N LEU A 72 -5.70 0.87 8.34
CA LEU A 72 -5.91 -0.41 7.66
C LEU A 72 -6.96 -1.26 8.37
N TYR A 73 -6.93 -1.34 9.70
CA TYR A 73 -7.95 -2.06 10.45
C TYR A 73 -9.33 -1.45 10.27
N ASN A 74 -9.41 -0.12 10.25
CA ASN A 74 -10.67 0.58 10.01
C ASN A 74 -11.22 0.25 8.62
N LEU A 75 -10.37 0.29 7.60
CA LEU A 75 -10.77 -0.05 6.25
C LEU A 75 -11.16 -1.53 6.13
N LEU A 76 -10.49 -2.41 6.87
CA LEU A 76 -10.80 -3.83 6.88
C LEU A 76 -12.26 -4.09 7.27
N GLU A 77 -12.73 -3.42 8.31
CA GLU A 77 -14.09 -3.57 8.80
C GLU A 77 -15.13 -3.13 7.76
N LYS A 78 -14.78 -2.17 6.92
CA LYS A 78 -15.68 -1.61 5.91
C LYS A 78 -15.58 -2.30 4.56
N SER A 79 -14.63 -3.20 4.39
CA SER A 79 -14.31 -3.80 3.10
C SER A 79 -15.00 -5.15 2.92
N LYS A 80 -15.08 -5.58 1.64
CA LYS A 80 -15.65 -6.86 1.26
C LYS A 80 -14.86 -7.44 0.09
N GLY A 81 -14.95 -8.75 -0.09
CA GLY A 81 -14.39 -9.43 -1.24
C GLY A 81 -12.88 -9.28 -1.36
N ALA A 82 -12.41 -9.08 -2.59
CA ALA A 82 -10.99 -9.02 -2.88
C ALA A 82 -10.28 -7.89 -2.13
N MET A 83 -10.94 -6.75 -1.96
CA MET A 83 -10.34 -5.63 -1.23
C MET A 83 -10.08 -6.01 0.22
N LYS A 84 -11.00 -6.73 0.85
CA LYS A 84 -10.80 -7.20 2.23
C LYS A 84 -9.61 -8.12 2.34
N VAL A 85 -9.45 -9.03 1.38
CA VAL A 85 -8.30 -9.94 1.32
C VAL A 85 -7.00 -9.15 1.17
N THR A 86 -6.98 -8.16 0.28
CA THR A 86 -5.80 -7.31 0.07
C THR A 86 -5.41 -6.58 1.35
N ILE A 87 -6.37 -5.99 2.05
CA ILE A 87 -6.11 -5.27 3.30
C ILE A 87 -5.58 -6.23 4.36
N ALA A 88 -6.23 -7.39 4.52
CA ALA A 88 -5.81 -8.39 5.50
C ALA A 88 -4.39 -8.88 5.23
N TYR A 89 -4.05 -9.10 3.97
CA TYR A 89 -2.70 -9.52 3.59
C TYR A 89 -1.66 -8.45 3.97
N SER A 90 -1.97 -7.18 3.69
CA SER A 90 -1.06 -6.08 4.06
C SER A 90 -0.89 -5.98 5.57
N ILE A 91 -1.96 -6.10 6.33
CA ILE A 91 -1.88 -6.10 7.80
C ILE A 91 -0.98 -7.26 8.28
N PHE A 92 -1.18 -8.44 7.70
CA PHE A 92 -0.36 -9.59 8.06
C PHE A 92 1.12 -9.36 7.76
N GLN A 93 1.43 -8.76 6.62
CA GLN A 93 2.82 -8.41 6.28
C GLN A 93 3.44 -7.46 7.30
N ILE A 94 2.65 -6.53 7.84
CA ILE A 94 3.14 -5.50 8.75
C ILE A 94 3.35 -6.07 10.17
N CYS A 95 2.34 -6.76 10.72
CA CYS A 95 2.35 -7.15 12.14
C CYS A 95 2.11 -8.64 12.39
N GLN A 96 1.88 -9.43 11.34
CA GLN A 96 1.67 -10.88 11.44
C GLN A 96 0.51 -11.26 12.37
N ASP A 97 -0.56 -10.46 12.37
CA ASP A 97 -1.76 -10.74 13.16
C ASP A 97 -2.39 -12.06 12.69
N PRO A 98 -2.45 -13.09 13.55
CA PRO A 98 -2.96 -14.40 13.13
C PRO A 98 -4.42 -14.38 12.70
N LYS A 99 -5.20 -13.40 13.11
CA LYS A 99 -6.59 -13.27 12.67
C LYS A 99 -6.70 -13.02 11.17
N MET A 100 -5.67 -12.44 10.58
CA MET A 100 -5.66 -12.15 9.13
C MET A 100 -5.53 -13.41 8.30
N ILE A 101 -4.98 -14.48 8.86
CA ILE A 101 -4.83 -15.77 8.14
C ILE A 101 -6.19 -16.35 7.79
N GLU A 102 -7.22 -16.11 8.60
CA GLU A 102 -8.57 -16.59 8.34
C GLU A 102 -9.22 -15.89 7.15
N ILE A 103 -8.77 -14.67 6.84
CA ILE A 103 -9.32 -13.87 5.75
C ILE A 103 -8.58 -14.14 4.46
N VAL A 104 -7.24 -14.29 4.52
CA VAL A 104 -6.41 -14.48 3.32
C VAL A 104 -6.46 -15.94 2.89
N PRO A 105 -6.86 -16.24 1.65
CA PRO A 105 -6.88 -17.61 1.13
C PRO A 105 -5.47 -18.19 1.10
N ARG A 106 -5.37 -19.45 1.40
CA ARG A 106 -4.10 -20.20 1.34
C ARG A 106 -3.87 -20.80 -0.01
#